data_36476568cb8813da50577bf5cd1a4aad
#
_entry.id   36476568cb8813da50577bf5cd1a4aad
#
_cell.length_a   1.000
_cell.length_b   1.000
_cell.length_c   1.000
_cell.angle_alpha   90.00
_cell.angle_beta   90.00
_cell.angle_gamma   90.00
#
_symmetry.space_group_name_H-M   'P 1'
#
loop_
_entity.id
_entity.type
_entity.pdbx_description
1 polymer ?
#
loop_
_entity_poly.entity_id
_entity_poly.type
_entity_poly.pdbx_seq_one_letter_code
_entity_poly.pdbx_strand_id
1 'polypeptide(L)'
;KQPIKIKVESFNKLPNALIKARLAAKMSHKQLAETLGIDEQRVKEYEDSDYQCASFVEILEVSAALGVEFKKSKVEVDFEEIETFKKSAEKFHKWQHEKKSTKQQISYNKSHIETA
;
A
#
# COMPACT_ATOMS: atom_id res chain seq x y z
N LYS A 1 6.10 21.71 -22.13
CA LYS A 1 5.72 21.67 -20.79
C LYS A 1 6.79 21.10 -19.92
N GLN A 2 7.12 21.78 -18.88
CA GLN A 2 8.18 21.31 -18.04
C GLN A 2 7.71 20.23 -17.10
N PRO A 3 8.45 19.19 -16.90
CA PRO A 3 8.04 18.16 -15.98
C PRO A 3 8.07 18.71 -14.56
N ILE A 4 7.09 18.32 -13.77
CA ILE A 4 7.05 18.73 -12.39
C ILE A 4 7.80 17.68 -11.61
N LYS A 5 8.76 18.11 -10.82
CA LYS A 5 9.54 17.17 -10.04
C LYS A 5 9.04 17.13 -8.61
N ILE A 6 8.62 15.97 -8.19
CA ILE A 6 8.19 15.76 -6.82
C ILE A 6 9.15 14.76 -6.24
N LYS A 7 9.84 15.14 -5.19
CA LYS A 7 10.80 14.26 -4.56
C LYS A 7 10.12 13.45 -3.50
N VAL A 8 10.23 12.12 -3.59
CA VAL A 8 9.64 11.23 -2.63
C VAL A 8 10.78 10.52 -1.91
N GLU A 9 10.94 10.81 -0.63
CA GLU A 9 12.07 10.29 0.12
C GLU A 9 11.85 8.89 0.65
N SER A 10 10.63 8.44 0.76
CA SER A 10 10.33 7.09 1.20
C SER A 10 9.02 6.64 0.60
N PHE A 11 8.81 5.33 0.51
CA PHE A 11 7.62 4.78 -0.10
C PHE A 11 6.33 5.13 0.66
N ASN A 12 6.41 5.36 1.94
CA ASN A 12 5.20 5.70 2.69
C ASN A 12 4.72 7.12 2.37
N LYS A 13 5.51 7.90 1.66
CA LYS A 13 5.10 9.23 1.23
C LYS A 13 4.61 9.23 -0.21
N LEU A 14 4.64 8.08 -0.86
CA LEU A 14 4.20 7.97 -2.24
C LEU A 14 2.73 8.34 -2.43
N PRO A 15 1.80 7.93 -1.57
CA PRO A 15 0.40 8.30 -1.76
C PRO A 15 0.21 9.82 -1.86
N ASN A 16 0.84 10.56 -0.97
CA ASN A 16 0.73 12.01 -0.99
C ASN A 16 1.35 12.59 -2.26
N ALA A 17 2.44 11.99 -2.73
CA ALA A 17 3.09 12.43 -3.98
C ALA A 17 2.17 12.20 -5.18
N LEU A 18 1.41 11.11 -5.19
CA LEU A 18 0.48 10.83 -6.28
C LEU A 18 -0.65 11.86 -6.29
N ILE A 19 -1.17 12.23 -5.12
CA ILE A 19 -2.21 13.24 -5.02
C ILE A 19 -1.66 14.59 -5.51
N LYS A 20 -0.45 14.92 -5.08
CA LYS A 20 0.18 16.16 -5.52
C LYS A 20 0.44 16.17 -7.03
N ALA A 21 0.81 15.01 -7.57
CA ALA A 21 1.07 14.91 -9.00
C ALA A 21 -0.22 15.15 -9.80
N ARG A 22 -1.35 14.60 -9.34
CA ARG A 22 -2.62 14.85 -10.00
C ARG A 22 -2.97 16.32 -9.95
N LEU A 23 -2.82 16.95 -8.79
CA LEU A 23 -3.14 18.37 -8.63
C LEU A 23 -2.21 19.23 -9.50
N ALA A 24 -0.94 18.90 -9.52
CA ALA A 24 0.04 19.65 -10.31
C ALA A 24 -0.24 19.52 -11.81
N ALA A 25 -0.75 18.38 -12.23
CA ALA A 25 -1.10 18.15 -13.61
C ALA A 25 -2.47 18.78 -13.94
N LYS A 26 -3.12 19.38 -12.96
CA LYS A 26 -4.44 19.99 -13.10
C LYS A 26 -5.48 19.01 -13.62
N MET A 27 -5.37 17.76 -13.19
CA MET A 27 -6.33 16.74 -13.56
C MET A 27 -7.38 16.61 -12.49
N SER A 28 -8.64 16.51 -12.91
CA SER A 28 -9.70 16.25 -11.95
C SER A 28 -9.73 14.76 -11.64
N HIS A 29 -10.45 14.36 -10.62
CA HIS A 29 -10.63 12.94 -10.31
C HIS A 29 -11.25 12.23 -11.53
N LYS A 30 -12.17 12.90 -12.22
CA LYS A 30 -12.82 12.32 -13.37
C LYS A 30 -11.84 12.08 -14.50
N GLN A 31 -10.95 13.04 -14.76
CA GLN A 31 -9.97 12.90 -15.82
C GLN A 31 -8.99 11.77 -15.53
N LEU A 32 -8.57 11.64 -14.29
CA LEU A 32 -7.68 10.55 -13.93
C LEU A 32 -8.42 9.22 -14.04
N ALA A 33 -9.67 9.17 -13.61
CA ALA A 33 -10.48 7.97 -13.70
C ALA A 33 -10.65 7.53 -15.15
N GLU A 34 -10.87 8.49 -16.04
CA GLU A 34 -11.00 8.19 -17.46
C GLU A 34 -9.70 7.61 -18.02
N THR A 35 -8.58 8.18 -17.64
CA THR A 35 -7.29 7.67 -18.09
C THR A 35 -7.05 6.25 -17.58
N LEU A 36 -7.51 5.95 -16.38
CA LEU A 36 -7.33 4.64 -15.81
C LEU A 36 -8.40 3.63 -16.23
N GLY A 37 -9.50 4.11 -16.80
CA GLY A 37 -10.61 3.24 -17.17
C GLY A 37 -11.41 2.75 -15.97
N ILE A 38 -11.53 3.57 -14.93
CA ILE A 38 -12.25 3.21 -13.71
C ILE A 38 -13.23 4.32 -13.35
N ASP A 39 -14.05 4.10 -12.35
CA ASP A 39 -15.01 5.09 -11.91
C ASP A 39 -14.34 6.22 -11.16
N GLU A 40 -14.87 7.43 -11.32
CA GLU A 40 -14.38 8.58 -10.59
C GLU A 40 -14.43 8.35 -9.08
N GLN A 41 -15.45 7.68 -8.60
CA GLN A 41 -15.59 7.38 -7.18
C GLN A 41 -14.38 6.54 -6.68
N ARG A 42 -13.87 5.67 -7.51
CA ARG A 42 -12.74 4.85 -7.12
C ARG A 42 -11.48 5.70 -6.90
N VAL A 43 -11.28 6.71 -7.75
CA VAL A 43 -10.14 7.64 -7.59
C VAL A 43 -10.30 8.43 -6.29
N LYS A 44 -11.53 8.84 -5.97
CA LYS A 44 -11.76 9.56 -4.73
C LYS A 44 -11.45 8.66 -3.52
N GLU A 45 -11.82 7.40 -3.60
CA GLU A 45 -11.54 6.45 -2.53
C GLU A 45 -10.04 6.24 -2.34
N TYR A 46 -9.29 6.19 -3.44
CA TYR A 46 -7.85 6.07 -3.35
C TYR A 46 -7.31 7.25 -2.52
N GLU A 47 -7.71 8.44 -2.87
CA GLU A 47 -7.15 9.64 -2.22
C GLU A 47 -7.64 9.78 -0.78
N ASP A 48 -8.90 9.49 -0.51
CA ASP A 48 -9.45 9.61 0.82
C ASP A 48 -8.80 8.62 1.79
N SER A 49 -8.33 7.49 1.29
CA SER A 49 -7.69 6.49 2.13
C SER A 49 -6.17 6.58 2.06
N ASP A 50 -5.62 7.61 1.43
CA ASP A 50 -4.19 7.74 1.18
C ASP A 50 -3.69 6.48 0.47
N TYR A 51 -4.45 6.02 -0.51
CA TYR A 51 -4.16 4.85 -1.32
C TYR A 51 -4.07 3.54 -0.51
N GLN A 52 -4.59 3.54 0.72
CA GLN A 52 -4.55 2.31 1.50
C GLN A 52 -5.50 1.24 0.97
N CYS A 53 -6.53 1.64 0.22
CA CYS A 53 -7.43 0.69 -0.38
C CYS A 53 -6.96 0.22 -1.76
N ALA A 54 -5.83 0.71 -2.23
CA ALA A 54 -5.33 0.36 -3.56
C ALA A 54 -4.32 -0.76 -3.47
N SER A 55 -4.34 -1.65 -4.45
CA SER A 55 -3.33 -2.69 -4.54
C SER A 55 -2.05 -2.07 -5.08
N PHE A 56 -0.96 -2.79 -4.95
CA PHE A 56 0.32 -2.32 -5.49
C PHE A 56 0.22 -2.10 -6.99
N VAL A 57 -0.48 -2.99 -7.70
CA VAL A 57 -0.65 -2.85 -9.15
C VAL A 57 -1.46 -1.60 -9.47
N GLU A 58 -2.49 -1.31 -8.68
CA GLU A 58 -3.28 -0.10 -8.88
C GLU A 58 -2.44 1.15 -8.68
N ILE A 59 -1.56 1.13 -7.69
CA ILE A 59 -0.65 2.25 -7.45
C ILE A 59 0.29 2.44 -8.64
N LEU A 60 0.78 1.35 -9.21
CA LEU A 60 1.64 1.44 -10.39
C LEU A 60 0.87 2.01 -11.58
N GLU A 61 -0.38 1.63 -11.74
CA GLU A 61 -1.21 2.14 -12.83
C GLU A 61 -1.45 3.64 -12.69
N VAL A 62 -1.74 4.09 -11.47
CA VAL A 62 -1.94 5.51 -11.22
C VAL A 62 -0.63 6.27 -11.48
N SER A 63 0.48 5.72 -11.04
CA SER A 63 1.79 6.34 -11.26
C SER A 63 2.06 6.51 -12.75
N ALA A 64 1.76 5.49 -13.53
CA ALA A 64 1.97 5.55 -14.97
C ALA A 64 1.04 6.60 -15.61
N ALA A 65 -0.22 6.64 -15.17
CA ALA A 65 -1.18 7.60 -15.70
C ALA A 65 -0.78 9.04 -15.41
N LEU A 66 -0.11 9.25 -14.28
CA LEU A 66 0.33 10.58 -13.89
C LEU A 66 1.73 10.91 -14.40
N GLY A 67 2.35 9.99 -15.10
CA GLY A 67 3.69 10.21 -15.64
C GLY A 67 4.76 10.19 -14.56
N VAL A 68 4.49 9.52 -13.46
CA VAL A 68 5.45 9.41 -12.39
C VAL A 68 6.47 8.34 -12.75
N GLU A 69 7.73 8.71 -12.76
CA GLU A 69 8.78 7.76 -13.04
C GLU A 69 9.58 7.49 -11.81
N PHE A 70 9.93 6.22 -11.62
CA PHE A 70 10.77 5.85 -10.52
C PHE A 70 12.21 5.83 -11.04
N LYS A 71 12.98 6.83 -10.65
CA LYS A 71 14.37 6.89 -11.09
C LYS A 71 15.13 5.94 -10.19
N LYS A 72 16.39 6.05 -10.03
CA LYS A 72 17.17 5.15 -9.22
C LYS A 72 16.61 5.06 -7.83
N SER A 73 16.26 3.88 -7.40
CA SER A 73 15.87 3.70 -6.02
C SER A 73 16.91 2.85 -5.34
N LYS A 74 17.29 3.24 -4.16
CA LYS A 74 18.23 2.50 -3.36
C LYS A 74 17.45 1.92 -2.22
N VAL A 75 17.43 0.60 -2.15
CA VAL A 75 16.74 -0.07 -1.07
C VAL A 75 17.81 -0.56 -0.10
N GLU A 76 17.75 -0.07 1.12
CA GLU A 76 18.69 -0.50 2.14
C GLU A 76 17.97 -1.41 3.11
N VAL A 77 18.63 -2.48 3.47
CA VAL A 77 18.07 -3.44 4.39
C VAL A 77 18.76 -3.28 5.73
N ASP A 78 17.97 -3.01 6.76
CA ASP A 78 18.50 -2.87 8.10
C ASP A 78 18.29 -4.21 8.79
N PHE A 79 19.35 -4.98 8.92
CA PHE A 79 19.26 -6.30 9.51
C PHE A 79 18.85 -6.27 10.99
N GLU A 80 19.20 -5.23 11.70
CA GLU A 80 18.82 -5.14 13.11
C GLU A 80 17.32 -4.89 13.21
N GLU A 81 16.79 -4.04 12.36
CA GLU A 81 15.38 -3.75 12.34
C GLU A 81 14.58 -4.98 11.94
N ILE A 82 15.09 -5.74 10.97
CA ILE A 82 14.46 -6.95 10.53
C ILE A 82 14.42 -7.98 11.67
N GLU A 83 15.53 -8.13 12.40
CA GLU A 83 15.58 -9.06 13.49
C GLU A 83 14.62 -8.66 14.60
N THR A 84 14.51 -7.38 14.90
CA THR A 84 13.59 -6.89 15.91
C THR A 84 12.14 -7.17 15.49
N PHE A 85 11.82 -6.91 14.24
CA PHE A 85 10.49 -7.14 13.74
C PHE A 85 10.16 -8.64 13.77
N LYS A 86 11.13 -9.47 13.40
CA LYS A 86 10.96 -10.89 13.39
C LYS A 86 10.66 -11.42 14.77
N LYS A 87 11.40 -10.94 15.79
CA LYS A 87 11.17 -11.35 17.17
C LYS A 87 9.79 -10.92 17.64
N SER A 88 9.34 -9.73 17.26
CA SER A 88 8.03 -9.24 17.64
C SER A 88 6.95 -10.08 16.98
N ALA A 89 7.15 -10.45 15.74
CA ALA A 89 6.19 -11.25 15.00
C ALA A 89 6.10 -12.67 15.61
N GLU A 90 7.22 -13.22 16.00
CA GLU A 90 7.25 -14.54 16.64
C GLU A 90 6.48 -14.51 17.95
N LYS A 91 6.67 -13.46 18.75
CA LYS A 91 5.97 -13.35 20.01
C LYS A 91 4.47 -13.21 19.78
N PHE A 92 4.09 -12.46 18.77
CA PHE A 92 2.69 -12.26 18.46
C PHE A 92 2.04 -13.55 17.99
N HIS A 93 2.73 -14.32 17.17
CA HIS A 93 2.21 -15.57 16.67
C HIS A 93 2.09 -16.59 17.82
N LYS A 94 3.02 -16.60 18.74
CA LYS A 94 2.97 -17.49 19.87
C LYS A 94 1.78 -17.13 20.74
N TRP A 95 1.58 -15.84 20.99
CA TRP A 95 0.47 -15.38 21.79
C TRP A 95 -0.86 -15.75 21.13
N GLN A 96 -0.99 -15.58 19.84
CA GLN A 96 -2.19 -15.95 19.13
C GLN A 96 -2.43 -17.45 19.16
N HIS A 97 -1.41 -18.23 19.05
CA HIS A 97 -1.52 -19.68 19.06
C HIS A 97 -2.02 -20.14 20.42
N GLU A 98 -1.51 -19.60 21.49
CA GLU A 98 -1.94 -19.94 22.82
C GLU A 98 -3.40 -19.56 23.03
N LYS A 99 -3.80 -18.42 22.55
CA LYS A 99 -5.18 -18.01 22.68
C LYS A 99 -6.08 -18.87 21.86
N LYS A 100 -5.64 -19.29 20.71
CA LYS A 100 -6.42 -20.11 19.87
C LYS A 100 -6.58 -21.48 20.44
N SER A 101 -5.59 -22.04 21.03
CA SER A 101 -5.69 -23.37 21.57
C SER A 101 -6.77 -23.41 22.62
N THR A 102 -7.07 -22.31 23.26
CA THR A 102 -8.10 -22.30 24.26
C THR A 102 -9.45 -22.20 23.59
N LYS A 103 -9.61 -21.33 22.62
CA LYS A 103 -10.87 -21.21 22.03
C LYS A 103 -11.11 -22.26 21.11
N GLN A 104 -10.12 -22.80 20.45
CA GLN A 104 -10.29 -23.62 19.52
C GLN A 104 -10.68 -24.91 19.87
N GLN A 105 -10.45 -25.37 20.94
CA GLN A 105 -10.92 -26.59 21.29
C GLN A 105 -12.34 -26.50 20.98
N ILE A 106 -12.82 -25.35 20.77
CA ILE A 106 -14.12 -25.14 20.49
C ILE A 106 -14.47 -25.06 19.09
N SER A 107 -14.09 -24.22 18.43
CA SER A 107 -14.57 -24.06 17.13
C SER A 107 -13.72 -24.47 16.09
N TYR A 108 -12.69 -25.01 16.26
CA TYR A 108 -11.83 -25.14 15.38
C TYR A 108 -11.90 -25.79 14.36
N ASN A 109 -11.17 -26.28 14.22
CA ASN A 109 -10.95 -26.98 13.31
C ASN A 109 -11.31 -26.60 12.11
N LYS A 110 -12.15 -25.96 11.84
CA LYS A 110 -12.46 -25.74 10.69
C LYS A 110 -11.58 -24.93 10.11
N SER A 111 -11.40 -23.98 10.47
CA SER A 111 -10.76 -23.16 9.73
C SER A 111 -9.42 -23.29 9.64
N HIS A 112 -8.89 -23.63 10.33
CA HIS A 112 -7.64 -23.52 10.41
C HIS A 112 -6.97 -24.02 9.53
N ILE A 113 -7.46 -24.72 9.22
CA ILE A 113 -6.81 -25.36 8.47
C ILE A 113 -6.35 -24.63 7.43
N GLU A 114 -7.00 -23.89 6.91
CA GLU A 114 -6.62 -23.32 5.87
C GLU A 114 -5.55 -22.59 6.01
N THR A 115 -5.23 -22.26 6.82
CA THR A 115 -4.27 -21.50 6.99
C THR A 115 -3.15 -21.84 6.50
N ALA A 116 -2.86 -22.61 6.21
CA ALA A 116 -1.57 -22.90 5.78
C ALA A 116 -0.99 -21.95 4.96
#